data_2667e0cb14c9f34bef20f41d6b960b13
#
_entry.id   2667e0cb14c9f34bef20f41d6b960b13
#
_cell.length_a   1.000
_cell.length_b   1.000
_cell.length_c   1.000
_cell.angle_alpha   90.00
_cell.angle_beta   90.00
_cell.angle_gamma   90.00
#
_symmetry.space_group_name_H-M   'P 1'
#
loop_
_entity.id
_entity.type
_entity.pdbx_description
1 polymer ?
#
loop_
_entity_poly.entity_id
_entity_poly.type
_entity_poly.pdbx_seq_one_letter_code
_entity_poly.pdbx_strand_id
1 'polypeptide(L)'
;VLQKNWQDLIKPEKLVTEAGVDAGRVATIVAEPLERGFGLTLGNALRRVLLSSLQGAAVTSIKIDNVLHEFSSIPGVREDVVDIVLNIKAMAVKMQGDRPQRLYLRAVGPGEVTAGMIELPGDVQIMDPKHLICTLDDGASISMELMVATGKGYIPASANRPEDAPIGLIPVDSVFSPVKRVSYKIENSRVGQVTDYDRLSMTVETNGTTMPADAVALAARILQDQLQLFINFEEPREVRREEQQDDFPFNRNLLRKVDELELSVRSANCLKNDNIIYIGDLVQKTEAEMLRTPNFGRKSLNEIKEVLAGMGLHLGMEIPGWPPDNIEEMARRLEEPY
;
A
#
# COMPACT_ATOMS: atom_id res chain seq x y z
N VAL A 1 18.94 -1.76 29.76
CA VAL A 1 18.12 -0.53 29.85
C VAL A 1 18.21 0.25 28.55
N LEU A 2 19.38 0.44 27.92
CA LEU A 2 19.51 1.18 26.66
C LEU A 2 18.90 0.46 25.44
N GLN A 3 18.81 -0.86 25.47
CA GLN A 3 18.34 -1.70 24.36
C GLN A 3 16.83 -1.61 24.05
N LYS A 4 16.03 -0.97 24.92
CA LYS A 4 14.58 -0.85 24.73
C LYS A 4 14.09 0.61 24.68
N ASN A 5 15.00 1.56 24.60
CA ASN A 5 14.67 2.99 24.71
C ASN A 5 13.66 3.47 23.65
N TRP A 6 13.71 2.91 22.43
CA TRP A 6 12.79 3.29 21.36
C TRP A 6 11.36 2.74 21.53
N GLN A 7 11.15 1.76 22.41
CA GLN A 7 9.83 1.17 22.66
C GLN A 7 8.96 2.08 23.53
N ASP A 8 9.60 2.89 24.40
CA ASP A 8 8.93 3.80 25.32
C ASP A 8 8.54 5.13 24.67
N LEU A 9 9.05 5.40 23.43
CA LEU A 9 8.72 6.61 22.70
C LEU A 9 7.29 6.60 22.20
N ILE A 10 6.59 7.70 22.40
CA ILE A 10 5.23 7.88 21.88
C ILE A 10 5.28 7.96 20.34
N LYS A 11 4.40 7.22 19.72
CA LYS A 11 4.21 7.19 18.27
C LYS A 11 2.72 7.18 17.93
N PRO A 12 2.32 7.76 16.79
CA PRO A 12 0.93 7.76 16.37
C PRO A 12 0.45 6.32 16.06
N GLU A 13 -0.73 5.99 16.53
CA GLU A 13 -1.37 4.69 16.20
C GLU A 13 -1.83 4.66 14.75
N LYS A 14 -2.27 5.80 14.22
CA LYS A 14 -2.82 5.92 12.87
C LYS A 14 -2.50 7.29 12.28
N LEU A 15 -2.17 7.31 10.99
CA LEU A 15 -2.09 8.54 10.20
C LEU A 15 -3.49 8.95 9.74
N VAL A 16 -3.80 10.24 9.89
CA VAL A 16 -5.03 10.82 9.36
C VAL A 16 -4.72 11.49 8.02
N THR A 17 -5.45 11.12 6.98
CA THR A 17 -5.31 11.74 5.66
C THR A 17 -6.54 12.58 5.38
N GLU A 18 -6.34 13.89 5.27
CA GLU A 18 -7.35 14.86 4.89
C GLU A 18 -7.21 15.17 3.40
N ALA A 19 -8.25 14.87 2.64
CA ALA A 19 -8.25 15.16 1.21
C ALA A 19 -8.35 16.66 0.97
N GLY A 20 -7.53 17.18 0.05
CA GLY A 20 -7.61 18.57 -0.43
C GLY A 20 -8.73 18.78 -1.44
N VAL A 21 -8.69 19.93 -2.13
CA VAL A 21 -9.67 20.30 -3.18
C VAL A 21 -9.70 19.27 -4.32
N ASP A 22 -8.55 18.71 -4.67
CA ASP A 22 -8.41 17.59 -5.61
C ASP A 22 -7.80 16.40 -4.84
N ALA A 23 -8.64 15.49 -4.41
CA ALA A 23 -8.26 14.34 -3.58
C ALA A 23 -7.21 13.42 -4.24
N GLY A 24 -7.13 13.43 -5.58
CA GLY A 24 -6.14 12.65 -6.32
C GLY A 24 -4.75 13.30 -6.38
N ARG A 25 -4.68 14.62 -6.16
CA ARG A 25 -3.45 15.40 -6.34
C ARG A 25 -2.98 16.11 -5.08
N VAL A 26 -3.86 16.46 -4.16
CA VAL A 26 -3.52 17.19 -2.94
C VAL A 26 -4.10 16.49 -1.73
N ALA A 27 -3.25 16.20 -0.74
CA ALA A 27 -3.70 15.73 0.56
C ALA A 27 -2.82 16.27 1.67
N THR A 28 -3.42 16.40 2.86
CA THR A 28 -2.71 16.71 4.11
C THR A 28 -2.67 15.46 4.96
N ILE A 29 -1.47 15.01 5.29
CA ILE A 29 -1.23 13.85 6.15
C ILE A 29 -0.86 14.37 7.53
N VAL A 30 -1.62 13.96 8.54
CA VAL A 30 -1.44 14.36 9.94
C VAL A 30 -0.93 13.16 10.73
N ALA A 31 0.19 13.37 11.43
CA ALA A 31 0.79 12.42 12.35
C ALA A 31 0.80 13.03 13.75
N GLU A 32 0.03 12.46 14.67
CA GLU A 32 -0.04 12.83 16.07
C GLU A 32 -0.47 11.66 16.97
N PRO A 33 0.00 11.57 18.21
CA PRO A 33 1.09 12.38 18.81
C PRO A 33 2.48 11.87 18.39
N LEU A 34 3.44 12.79 18.28
CA LEU A 34 4.86 12.47 18.10
C LEU A 34 5.64 12.97 19.29
N GLU A 35 6.72 12.30 19.63
CA GLU A 35 7.66 12.78 20.65
C GLU A 35 8.22 14.15 20.26
N ARG A 36 8.49 15.00 21.25
CA ARG A 36 8.98 16.38 21.05
C ARG A 36 10.21 16.43 20.15
N GLY A 37 10.15 17.23 19.09
CA GLY A 37 11.21 17.40 18.08
C GLY A 37 11.16 16.43 16.91
N PHE A 38 10.42 15.31 17.03
CA PHE A 38 10.27 14.36 15.92
C PHE A 38 9.43 14.92 14.77
N GLY A 39 8.51 15.84 15.06
CA GLY A 39 7.76 16.53 14.01
C GLY A 39 8.68 17.24 13.02
N LEU A 40 9.69 17.97 13.51
CA LEU A 40 10.67 18.64 12.67
C LEU A 40 11.58 17.65 11.92
N THR A 41 12.09 16.65 12.62
CA THR A 41 13.01 15.65 12.05
C THR A 41 12.33 14.87 10.92
N LEU A 42 11.14 14.33 11.16
CA LEU A 42 10.39 13.55 10.17
C LEU A 42 9.87 14.45 9.04
N GLY A 43 9.33 15.63 9.36
CA GLY A 43 8.81 16.56 8.39
C GLY A 43 9.87 16.98 7.37
N ASN A 44 11.07 17.35 7.84
CA ASN A 44 12.17 17.75 6.97
C ASN A 44 12.72 16.55 6.16
N ALA A 45 12.93 15.41 6.79
CA ALA A 45 13.44 14.22 6.13
C ALA A 45 12.49 13.72 5.03
N LEU A 46 11.20 13.58 5.33
CA LEU A 46 10.18 13.18 4.37
C LEU A 46 10.05 14.18 3.22
N ARG A 47 10.02 15.48 3.51
CA ARG A 47 9.97 16.51 2.48
C ARG A 47 11.12 16.38 1.49
N ARG A 48 12.34 16.19 1.98
CA ARG A 48 13.53 16.05 1.13
C ARG A 48 13.44 14.83 0.22
N VAL A 49 13.07 13.68 0.77
CA VAL A 49 12.94 12.43 0.03
C VAL A 49 11.80 12.50 -0.99
N LEU A 50 10.65 13.08 -0.62
CA LEU A 50 9.51 13.30 -1.51
C LEU A 50 9.89 14.09 -2.76
N LEU A 51 10.70 15.15 -2.61
CA LEU A 51 11.06 16.03 -3.72
C LEU A 51 12.22 15.48 -4.57
N SER A 52 13.11 14.63 -4.02
CA SER A 52 14.35 14.24 -4.70
C SER A 52 14.42 12.77 -5.12
N SER A 53 13.74 11.86 -4.42
CA SER A 53 14.08 10.43 -4.51
C SER A 53 12.98 9.56 -5.11
N LEU A 54 11.77 10.09 -5.27
CA LEU A 54 10.68 9.35 -5.89
C LEU A 54 10.91 9.23 -7.40
N GLN A 55 10.64 8.03 -7.91
CA GLN A 55 10.72 7.73 -9.33
C GLN A 55 9.43 8.17 -10.04
N GLY A 56 9.58 8.70 -11.24
CA GLY A 56 8.48 9.04 -12.13
C GLY A 56 8.89 8.93 -13.58
N ALA A 57 8.04 9.39 -14.49
CA ALA A 57 8.32 9.41 -15.92
C ALA A 57 8.20 10.85 -16.46
N ALA A 58 9.03 11.16 -17.45
CA ALA A 58 9.01 12.46 -18.13
C ALA A 58 9.49 12.33 -19.57
N VAL A 59 9.16 13.31 -20.38
CA VAL A 59 9.73 13.43 -21.73
C VAL A 59 11.18 13.89 -21.63
N THR A 60 12.09 13.18 -22.28
CA THR A 60 13.54 13.44 -22.27
C THR A 60 14.02 14.16 -23.53
N SER A 61 13.37 13.88 -24.65
CA SER A 61 13.67 14.55 -25.93
C SER A 61 12.46 14.52 -26.84
N ILE A 62 12.43 15.47 -27.77
CA ILE A 62 11.45 15.55 -28.83
C ILE A 62 12.15 15.70 -30.18
N LYS A 63 11.46 15.28 -31.22
CA LYS A 63 11.85 15.54 -32.61
C LYS A 63 10.62 15.96 -33.37
N ILE A 64 10.66 17.16 -33.97
CA ILE A 64 9.57 17.71 -34.78
C ILE A 64 10.01 17.71 -36.23
N ASP A 65 9.14 17.30 -37.12
CA ASP A 65 9.46 17.27 -38.55
C ASP A 65 9.73 18.72 -39.05
N ASN A 66 10.79 18.86 -39.85
CA ASN A 66 11.29 20.12 -40.41
C ASN A 66 11.79 21.17 -39.38
N VAL A 67 12.04 20.75 -38.14
CA VAL A 67 12.62 21.58 -37.08
C VAL A 67 14.02 21.06 -36.72
N LEU A 68 15.01 21.92 -36.72
CA LEU A 68 16.40 21.57 -36.44
C LEU A 68 16.85 21.89 -35.02
N HIS A 69 16.25 22.92 -34.40
CA HIS A 69 16.60 23.41 -33.07
C HIS A 69 15.39 24.10 -32.41
N GLU A 70 15.47 24.27 -31.12
CA GLU A 70 14.39 24.84 -30.27
C GLU A 70 14.05 26.32 -30.59
N PHE A 71 14.97 27.06 -31.16
CA PHE A 71 14.77 28.49 -31.52
C PHE A 71 14.18 28.67 -32.93
N SER A 72 13.39 27.73 -33.37
CA SER A 72 12.69 27.75 -34.65
C SER A 72 11.22 28.11 -34.47
N SER A 73 10.58 28.64 -35.52
CA SER A 73 9.13 28.73 -35.62
C SER A 73 8.63 27.77 -36.70
N ILE A 74 7.42 27.27 -36.51
CA ILE A 74 6.77 26.32 -37.44
C ILE A 74 5.66 27.11 -38.20
N PRO A 75 5.69 27.12 -39.53
CA PRO A 75 4.64 27.83 -40.32
C PRO A 75 3.24 27.29 -39.98
N GLY A 76 2.32 28.19 -39.64
CA GLY A 76 0.94 27.82 -39.30
C GLY A 76 0.75 27.24 -37.89
N VAL A 77 1.76 27.30 -37.02
CA VAL A 77 1.67 27.04 -35.59
C VAL A 77 1.81 28.35 -34.85
N ARG A 78 0.94 28.61 -33.88
CA ARG A 78 0.93 29.90 -33.16
C ARG A 78 2.05 29.97 -32.12
N GLU A 79 2.33 28.88 -31.45
CA GLU A 79 3.37 28.77 -30.44
C GLU A 79 4.73 28.53 -31.11
N ASP A 80 5.77 29.15 -30.54
CA ASP A 80 7.15 28.84 -30.92
C ASP A 80 7.55 27.42 -30.40
N VAL A 81 8.59 26.85 -30.99
CA VAL A 81 9.09 25.54 -30.58
C VAL A 81 9.48 25.54 -29.10
N VAL A 82 10.00 26.65 -28.56
CA VAL A 82 10.31 26.77 -27.12
C VAL A 82 9.05 26.63 -26.28
N ASP A 83 7.94 27.27 -26.68
CA ASP A 83 6.66 27.14 -25.95
C ASP A 83 6.11 25.73 -26.04
N ILE A 84 6.22 25.08 -27.19
CA ILE A 84 5.85 23.67 -27.37
C ILE A 84 6.65 22.79 -26.41
N VAL A 85 7.98 23.01 -26.32
CA VAL A 85 8.86 22.27 -25.39
C VAL A 85 8.44 22.48 -23.92
N LEU A 86 8.11 23.73 -23.53
CA LEU A 86 7.64 24.04 -22.18
C LEU A 86 6.30 23.38 -21.87
N ASN A 87 5.38 23.36 -22.82
CA ASN A 87 4.10 22.68 -22.67
C ASN A 87 4.29 21.16 -22.53
N ILE A 88 5.16 20.56 -23.32
CA ILE A 88 5.50 19.12 -23.22
C ILE A 88 6.18 18.82 -21.87
N LYS A 89 7.09 19.66 -21.40
CA LYS A 89 7.76 19.53 -20.09
C LYS A 89 6.76 19.56 -18.93
N ALA A 90 5.67 20.31 -19.02
CA ALA A 90 4.64 20.42 -18.00
C ALA A 90 3.67 19.22 -17.99
N MET A 91 3.70 18.39 -19.01
CA MET A 91 2.82 17.23 -19.16
C MET A 91 3.12 16.15 -18.12
N ALA A 92 2.09 15.69 -17.39
CA ALA A 92 2.20 14.60 -16.43
C ALA A 92 2.04 13.25 -17.12
N VAL A 93 3.12 12.49 -17.17
CA VAL A 93 3.18 11.17 -17.82
C VAL A 93 3.40 10.11 -16.75
N LYS A 94 2.63 9.02 -16.81
CA LYS A 94 2.82 7.80 -16.03
C LYS A 94 3.24 6.67 -16.95
N MET A 95 4.31 5.98 -16.61
CA MET A 95 4.84 4.86 -17.39
C MET A 95 4.99 3.63 -16.50
N GLN A 96 4.63 2.46 -17.02
CA GLN A 96 4.86 1.17 -16.39
C GLN A 96 6.07 0.53 -17.07
N GLY A 97 7.09 0.20 -16.27
CA GLY A 97 8.35 -0.36 -16.77
C GLY A 97 9.49 0.66 -16.91
N ASP A 98 10.72 0.15 -17.10
CA ASP A 98 11.94 0.96 -17.05
C ASP A 98 12.51 1.27 -18.45
N ARG A 99 11.93 0.73 -19.52
CA ARG A 99 12.45 0.94 -20.87
C ARG A 99 11.90 2.22 -21.46
N PRO A 100 12.76 3.10 -22.01
CA PRO A 100 12.29 4.29 -22.73
C PRO A 100 11.30 3.93 -23.82
N GLN A 101 10.23 4.74 -23.93
CA GLN A 101 9.17 4.56 -24.90
C GLN A 101 9.13 5.74 -25.87
N ARG A 102 8.85 5.44 -27.14
CA ARG A 102 8.69 6.45 -28.19
C ARG A 102 7.21 6.65 -28.44
N LEU A 103 6.76 7.90 -28.35
CA LEU A 103 5.39 8.33 -28.60
C LEU A 103 5.35 9.16 -29.88
N TYR A 104 4.22 9.13 -30.56
CA TYR A 104 3.98 9.90 -31.79
C TYR A 104 2.79 10.82 -31.60
N LEU A 105 2.92 12.06 -32.09
CA LEU A 105 1.85 13.01 -32.20
C LEU A 105 1.73 13.45 -33.64
N ARG A 106 0.55 13.32 -34.22
CA ARG A 106 0.22 13.81 -35.57
C ARG A 106 -1.10 14.54 -35.51
N ALA A 107 -1.09 15.79 -35.95
CA ALA A 107 -2.29 16.61 -35.97
C ALA A 107 -2.34 17.48 -37.24
N VAL A 108 -3.55 17.72 -37.72
CA VAL A 108 -3.84 18.56 -38.86
C VAL A 108 -4.84 19.62 -38.40
N GLY A 109 -4.53 20.90 -38.66
CA GLY A 109 -5.36 22.03 -38.28
C GLY A 109 -6.58 22.23 -39.18
N PRO A 110 -7.40 23.21 -38.82
CA PRO A 110 -7.23 24.16 -37.74
C PRO A 110 -7.71 23.60 -36.38
N GLY A 111 -7.03 23.97 -35.28
CA GLY A 111 -7.47 23.66 -33.93
C GLY A 111 -6.37 23.52 -32.89
N GLU A 112 -6.80 23.24 -31.67
CA GLU A 112 -5.90 22.99 -30.55
C GLU A 112 -5.37 21.54 -30.59
N VAL A 113 -4.07 21.39 -30.45
CA VAL A 113 -3.39 20.12 -30.34
C VAL A 113 -3.18 19.83 -28.85
N THR A 114 -3.81 18.78 -28.36
CA THR A 114 -3.78 18.41 -26.94
C THR A 114 -3.01 17.12 -26.72
N ALA A 115 -2.57 16.90 -25.49
CA ALA A 115 -1.85 15.71 -25.09
C ALA A 115 -2.64 14.41 -25.32
N GLY A 116 -3.97 14.48 -25.37
CA GLY A 116 -4.84 13.34 -25.70
C GLY A 116 -4.74 12.85 -27.15
N MET A 117 -4.12 13.64 -28.06
CA MET A 117 -3.89 13.24 -29.44
C MET A 117 -2.60 12.43 -29.64
N ILE A 118 -1.79 12.27 -28.59
CA ILE A 118 -0.56 11.47 -28.63
C ILE A 118 -0.94 9.98 -28.74
N GLU A 119 -0.33 9.27 -29.67
CA GLU A 119 -0.45 7.82 -29.78
C GLU A 119 0.31 7.16 -28.63
N LEU A 120 -0.44 6.52 -27.70
CA LEU A 120 0.11 5.92 -26.48
C LEU A 120 0.24 4.42 -26.63
N PRO A 121 1.42 3.82 -26.40
CA PRO A 121 1.54 2.38 -26.14
C PRO A 121 0.85 2.04 -24.81
N GLY A 122 0.44 0.78 -24.64
CA GLY A 122 -0.34 0.34 -23.47
C GLY A 122 0.29 0.60 -22.09
N ASP A 123 1.60 0.80 -22.07
CA ASP A 123 2.38 1.01 -20.83
C ASP A 123 2.49 2.49 -20.42
N VAL A 124 1.99 3.41 -21.24
CA VAL A 124 2.09 4.86 -20.98
C VAL A 124 0.71 5.49 -20.86
N GLN A 125 0.53 6.34 -19.87
CA GLN A 125 -0.69 7.11 -19.62
C GLN A 125 -0.36 8.59 -19.43
N ILE A 126 -1.19 9.46 -20.00
CA ILE A 126 -1.14 10.91 -19.77
C ILE A 126 -2.27 11.26 -18.80
N MET A 127 -1.92 11.91 -17.69
CA MET A 127 -2.87 12.22 -16.62
C MET A 127 -3.84 13.34 -16.97
N ASP A 128 -3.44 14.25 -17.85
CA ASP A 128 -4.27 15.36 -18.35
C ASP A 128 -4.33 15.35 -19.88
N PRO A 129 -5.30 14.63 -20.48
CA PRO A 129 -5.46 14.59 -21.93
C PRO A 129 -5.82 15.94 -22.57
N LYS A 130 -6.34 16.88 -21.78
CA LYS A 130 -6.72 18.22 -22.26
C LYS A 130 -5.57 19.22 -22.22
N HIS A 131 -4.39 18.81 -21.74
CA HIS A 131 -3.22 19.67 -21.70
C HIS A 131 -2.85 20.15 -23.09
N LEU A 132 -2.83 21.47 -23.30
CA LEU A 132 -2.52 22.11 -24.58
C LEU A 132 -1.03 21.96 -24.90
N ILE A 133 -0.72 21.50 -26.11
CA ILE A 133 0.65 21.43 -26.63
C ILE A 133 0.91 22.61 -27.58
N CYS A 134 0.07 22.78 -28.59
CA CYS A 134 0.13 23.91 -29.53
C CYS A 134 -1.22 24.12 -30.22
N THR A 135 -1.32 25.21 -30.99
CA THR A 135 -2.50 25.58 -31.79
C THR A 135 -2.12 25.68 -33.26
N LEU A 136 -2.86 24.99 -34.12
CA LEU A 136 -2.65 24.98 -35.56
C LEU A 136 -3.62 25.93 -36.26
N ASP A 137 -3.12 26.66 -37.23
CA ASP A 137 -3.93 27.45 -38.16
C ASP A 137 -4.48 26.59 -39.30
N ASP A 138 -5.30 27.15 -40.13
CA ASP A 138 -5.93 26.45 -41.26
C ASP A 138 -4.88 25.92 -42.25
N GLY A 139 -4.97 24.64 -42.58
CA GLY A 139 -4.04 23.95 -43.48
C GLY A 139 -2.67 23.61 -42.89
N ALA A 140 -2.40 23.95 -41.63
CA ALA A 140 -1.17 23.55 -40.96
C ALA A 140 -1.23 22.13 -40.46
N SER A 141 -0.08 21.46 -40.38
CA SER A 141 0.07 20.15 -39.81
C SER A 141 1.35 20.03 -38.98
N ILE A 142 1.29 19.25 -37.90
CA ILE A 142 2.45 18.99 -37.07
C ILE A 142 2.62 17.46 -36.89
N SER A 143 3.87 17.03 -36.98
CA SER A 143 4.26 15.64 -36.68
C SER A 143 5.47 15.68 -35.77
N MET A 144 5.39 15.00 -34.63
CA MET A 144 6.50 14.93 -33.66
C MET A 144 6.63 13.57 -33.03
N GLU A 145 7.86 13.22 -32.70
CA GLU A 145 8.21 12.08 -31.87
C GLU A 145 8.61 12.58 -30.47
N LEU A 146 8.13 11.93 -29.41
CA LEU A 146 8.49 12.23 -28.04
C LEU A 146 9.15 10.98 -27.44
N MET A 147 10.30 11.11 -26.79
CA MET A 147 10.92 10.06 -26.04
C MET A 147 10.56 10.23 -24.55
N VAL A 148 9.95 9.23 -23.96
CA VAL A 148 9.60 9.18 -22.54
C VAL A 148 10.49 8.17 -21.86
N ALA A 149 11.04 8.53 -20.69
CA ALA A 149 11.82 7.64 -19.85
C ALA A 149 11.43 7.76 -18.37
N THR A 150 11.84 6.79 -17.57
CA THR A 150 11.75 6.83 -16.12
C THR A 150 13.01 7.40 -15.51
N GLY A 151 12.87 8.09 -14.39
CA GLY A 151 14.02 8.66 -13.70
C GLY A 151 13.63 9.19 -12.31
N LYS A 152 14.57 9.90 -11.69
CA LYS A 152 14.40 10.51 -10.35
C LYS A 152 14.83 11.97 -10.38
N GLY A 153 14.08 12.81 -9.64
CA GLY A 153 14.43 14.20 -9.47
C GLY A 153 14.36 15.01 -10.77
N TYR A 154 15.39 15.79 -11.04
CA TYR A 154 15.52 16.68 -12.21
C TYR A 154 16.78 16.35 -13.00
N ILE A 155 16.64 16.21 -14.31
CA ILE A 155 17.74 16.01 -15.24
C ILE A 155 17.69 17.14 -16.28
N PRO A 156 18.79 17.93 -16.43
CA PRO A 156 18.85 19.00 -17.43
C PRO A 156 18.92 18.45 -18.84
N ALA A 157 18.45 19.22 -19.82
CA ALA A 157 18.44 18.85 -21.24
C ALA A 157 19.82 18.42 -21.76
N SER A 158 20.89 19.07 -21.30
CA SER A 158 22.28 18.70 -21.69
C SER A 158 22.65 17.26 -21.32
N ALA A 159 22.13 16.74 -20.21
CA ALA A 159 22.35 15.36 -19.78
C ALA A 159 21.44 14.35 -20.50
N ASN A 160 20.31 14.82 -21.03
CA ASN A 160 19.39 13.98 -21.82
C ASN A 160 19.82 13.85 -23.29
N ARG A 161 20.85 14.57 -23.72
CA ARG A 161 21.34 14.51 -25.09
C ARG A 161 22.27 13.30 -25.27
N PRO A 162 21.94 12.30 -26.12
CA PRO A 162 22.83 11.21 -26.45
C PRO A 162 24.08 11.72 -27.19
N GLU A 163 25.20 11.03 -27.07
CA GLU A 163 26.43 11.35 -27.82
C GLU A 163 26.20 11.30 -29.33
N ASP A 164 25.41 10.33 -29.79
CA ASP A 164 25.04 10.13 -31.20
C ASP A 164 23.64 10.72 -31.52
N ALA A 165 23.35 11.92 -30.98
CA ALA A 165 22.05 12.52 -31.20
C ALA A 165 21.80 12.80 -32.70
N PRO A 166 20.68 12.31 -33.28
CA PRO A 166 20.33 12.61 -34.66
C PRO A 166 20.05 14.12 -34.85
N ILE A 167 20.26 14.61 -36.05
CA ILE A 167 19.97 16.00 -36.42
C ILE A 167 18.48 16.26 -36.19
N GLY A 168 18.16 17.40 -35.56
CA GLY A 168 16.78 17.79 -35.22
C GLY A 168 16.25 17.18 -33.92
N LEU A 169 17.06 16.43 -33.13
CA LEU A 169 16.70 16.02 -31.80
C LEU A 169 16.84 17.21 -30.83
N ILE A 170 15.76 17.59 -30.19
CA ILE A 170 15.69 18.63 -29.17
C ILE A 170 15.61 17.95 -27.81
N PRO A 171 16.67 18.03 -26.98
CA PRO A 171 16.63 17.50 -25.63
C PRO A 171 15.76 18.39 -24.73
N VAL A 172 15.02 17.78 -23.82
CA VAL A 172 14.10 18.46 -22.90
C VAL A 172 14.56 18.28 -21.47
N ASP A 173 14.48 19.35 -20.69
CA ASP A 173 14.66 19.24 -19.23
C ASP A 173 13.57 18.34 -18.64
N SER A 174 13.95 17.32 -17.92
CA SER A 174 13.02 16.32 -17.41
C SER A 174 12.84 16.44 -15.91
N VAL A 175 11.61 16.71 -15.48
CA VAL A 175 11.20 16.67 -14.07
C VAL A 175 10.51 15.32 -13.83
N PHE A 176 11.24 14.36 -13.30
CA PHE A 176 10.72 13.01 -13.05
C PHE A 176 9.92 12.92 -11.75
N SER A 177 10.16 13.82 -10.79
CA SER A 177 9.47 13.77 -9.50
C SER A 177 7.95 13.87 -9.70
N PRO A 178 7.16 12.91 -9.18
CA PRO A 178 5.70 13.00 -9.20
C PRO A 178 5.18 14.07 -8.23
N VAL A 179 6.01 14.53 -7.29
CA VAL A 179 5.65 15.51 -6.27
C VAL A 179 6.03 16.91 -6.74
N LYS A 180 5.05 17.80 -6.81
CA LYS A 180 5.22 19.21 -7.20
C LYS A 180 5.59 20.09 -6.00
N ARG A 181 4.90 19.90 -4.87
CA ARG A 181 5.09 20.74 -3.69
C ARG A 181 4.86 19.95 -2.42
N VAL A 182 5.69 20.22 -1.42
CA VAL A 182 5.54 19.70 -0.05
C VAL A 182 5.69 20.85 0.92
N SER A 183 4.70 21.06 1.76
CA SER A 183 4.75 21.95 2.91
C SER A 183 4.40 21.19 4.17
N TYR A 184 4.99 21.56 5.30
CA TYR A 184 4.62 20.97 6.59
C TYR A 184 4.54 22.04 7.66
N LYS A 185 3.70 21.76 8.67
CA LYS A 185 3.49 22.59 9.85
C LYS A 185 3.61 21.69 11.08
N ILE A 186 4.22 22.23 12.13
CA ILE A 186 4.34 21.55 13.41
C ILE A 186 3.55 22.35 14.43
N GLU A 187 2.71 21.68 15.18
CA GLU A 187 1.89 22.24 16.26
C GLU A 187 2.04 21.36 17.50
N ASN A 188 1.71 21.93 18.66
CA ASN A 188 1.72 21.14 19.87
C ASN A 188 0.49 20.21 19.91
N SER A 189 0.69 18.99 20.38
CA SER A 189 -0.35 18.01 20.62
C SER A 189 -0.43 17.67 22.11
N ARG A 190 -1.62 17.32 22.60
CA ARG A 190 -1.86 17.00 24.01
C ARG A 190 -2.14 15.51 24.17
N VAL A 191 -1.42 14.88 25.07
CA VAL A 191 -1.69 13.52 25.54
C VAL A 191 -1.91 13.55 27.05
N GLY A 192 -3.14 13.36 27.47
CA GLY A 192 -3.50 13.44 28.90
C GLY A 192 -3.24 14.84 29.47
N GLN A 193 -2.33 14.96 30.44
CA GLN A 193 -1.95 16.23 31.06
C GLN A 193 -0.71 16.88 30.42
N VAL A 194 -0.01 16.18 29.52
CA VAL A 194 1.21 16.65 28.86
C VAL A 194 0.84 17.28 27.53
N THR A 195 1.32 18.50 27.28
CA THR A 195 1.01 19.31 26.07
C THR A 195 2.21 19.52 25.16
N ASP A 196 3.33 18.83 25.42
CA ASP A 196 4.62 19.06 24.76
C ASP A 196 4.91 18.12 23.58
N TYR A 197 3.93 17.32 23.17
CA TYR A 197 4.07 16.44 22.01
C TYR A 197 3.88 17.22 20.70
N ASP A 198 4.49 16.72 19.63
CA ASP A 198 4.38 17.31 18.31
C ASP A 198 3.18 16.74 17.53
N ARG A 199 2.51 17.61 16.78
CA ARG A 199 1.60 17.26 15.69
C ARG A 199 2.21 17.74 14.39
N LEU A 200 2.52 16.79 13.49
CA LEU A 200 3.02 17.06 12.16
C LEU A 200 1.86 17.03 11.16
N SER A 201 1.60 18.15 10.50
CA SER A 201 0.66 18.25 9.39
C SER A 201 1.44 18.50 8.10
N MET A 202 1.45 17.56 7.17
CA MET A 202 2.21 17.63 5.93
C MET A 202 1.26 17.66 4.73
N THR A 203 1.28 18.74 3.96
CA THR A 203 0.50 18.89 2.73
C THR A 203 1.39 18.56 1.53
N VAL A 204 0.98 17.57 0.76
CA VAL A 204 1.67 17.07 -0.42
C VAL A 204 0.81 17.28 -1.65
N GLU A 205 1.40 17.92 -2.67
CA GLU A 205 0.80 18.12 -3.98
C GLU A 205 1.57 17.32 -5.02
N THR A 206 0.87 16.47 -5.77
CA THR A 206 1.43 15.64 -6.84
C THR A 206 0.96 16.10 -8.22
N ASN A 207 1.55 15.56 -9.26
CA ASN A 207 1.11 15.76 -10.64
C ASN A 207 -0.06 14.85 -11.06
N GLY A 208 -0.54 13.97 -10.14
CA GLY A 208 -1.62 13.02 -10.37
C GLY A 208 -1.15 11.61 -10.79
N THR A 209 0.13 11.42 -11.10
CA THR A 209 0.65 10.07 -11.45
C THR A 209 0.74 9.14 -10.24
N THR A 210 0.85 9.70 -9.04
CA THR A 210 0.91 9.00 -7.75
C THR A 210 0.01 9.73 -6.75
N MET A 211 -0.75 9.00 -5.96
CA MET A 211 -1.54 9.60 -4.89
C MET A 211 -0.63 10.17 -3.79
N PRO A 212 -0.99 11.29 -3.15
CA PRO A 212 -0.17 11.91 -2.11
C PRO A 212 0.15 10.96 -0.94
N ALA A 213 -0.82 10.14 -0.51
CA ALA A 213 -0.62 9.17 0.56
C ALA A 213 0.41 8.09 0.18
N ASP A 214 0.33 7.57 -1.05
CA ASP A 214 1.29 6.59 -1.57
C ASP A 214 2.69 7.18 -1.72
N ALA A 215 2.78 8.45 -2.15
CA ALA A 215 4.05 9.15 -2.25
C ALA A 215 4.74 9.25 -0.88
N VAL A 216 3.98 9.60 0.18
CA VAL A 216 4.52 9.65 1.55
C VAL A 216 4.93 8.27 2.06
N ALA A 217 4.13 7.23 1.78
CA ALA A 217 4.46 5.86 2.16
C ALA A 217 5.75 5.38 1.49
N LEU A 218 5.93 5.65 0.19
CA LEU A 218 7.18 5.35 -0.54
C LEU A 218 8.38 6.11 0.01
N ALA A 219 8.21 7.40 0.32
CA ALA A 219 9.28 8.21 0.91
C ALA A 219 9.68 7.71 2.29
N ALA A 220 8.72 7.32 3.12
CA ALA A 220 8.97 6.71 4.43
C ALA A 220 9.71 5.37 4.30
N ARG A 221 9.34 4.55 3.33
CA ARG A 221 10.01 3.27 3.05
C ARG A 221 11.47 3.48 2.62
N ILE A 222 11.73 4.46 1.74
CA ILE A 222 13.10 4.80 1.33
C ILE A 222 13.93 5.21 2.55
N LEU A 223 13.38 6.07 3.44
CA LEU A 223 14.07 6.48 4.67
C LEU A 223 14.35 5.28 5.58
N GLN A 224 13.38 4.41 5.78
CA GLN A 224 13.54 3.21 6.59
C GLN A 224 14.67 2.32 6.06
N ASP A 225 14.70 2.06 4.76
CA ASP A 225 15.74 1.22 4.14
C ASP A 225 17.14 1.84 4.27
N GLN A 226 17.24 3.18 4.12
CA GLN A 226 18.52 3.87 4.31
C GLN A 226 18.98 3.89 5.77
N LEU A 227 18.07 4.03 6.72
CA LEU A 227 18.38 4.03 8.15
C LEU A 227 18.74 2.64 8.67
N GLN A 228 18.26 1.58 8.03
CA GLN A 228 18.53 0.21 8.46
C GLN A 228 20.04 -0.12 8.52
N LEU A 229 20.84 0.48 7.64
CA LEU A 229 22.30 0.29 7.64
C LEU A 229 22.99 0.85 8.90
N PHE A 230 22.37 1.78 9.62
CA PHE A 230 22.89 2.37 10.85
C PHE A 230 22.52 1.56 12.10
N ILE A 231 21.64 0.57 11.96
CA ILE A 231 21.27 -0.35 13.03
C ILE A 231 22.28 -1.50 13.03
N ASN A 232 23.21 -1.48 13.99
CA ASN A 232 24.31 -2.43 14.07
C ASN A 232 24.16 -3.47 15.20
N PHE A 233 23.02 -3.48 15.86
CA PHE A 233 22.68 -4.48 16.87
C PHE A 233 21.59 -5.41 16.33
N GLU A 234 21.67 -6.69 16.74
CA GLU A 234 20.60 -7.63 16.50
C GLU A 234 19.39 -7.18 17.34
N GLU A 235 18.37 -6.67 16.69
CA GLU A 235 17.08 -6.54 17.33
C GLU A 235 16.73 -7.95 17.83
N PRO A 236 16.40 -8.11 19.14
CA PRO A 236 15.75 -9.34 19.55
C PRO A 236 14.53 -9.42 18.60
N ARG A 237 14.58 -10.35 17.68
CA ARG A 237 13.40 -10.63 16.85
C ARG A 237 12.28 -10.75 17.87
N GLU A 238 11.43 -9.72 17.96
CA GLU A 238 10.08 -10.01 18.38
C GLU A 238 9.71 -11.13 17.44
N VAL A 239 9.76 -12.33 17.96
CA VAL A 239 9.02 -13.42 17.36
C VAL A 239 7.64 -12.78 17.26
N ARG A 240 7.32 -12.15 16.08
CA ARG A 240 5.93 -12.08 15.71
C ARG A 240 5.50 -13.46 16.11
N ARG A 241 4.69 -13.54 17.13
CA ARG A 241 3.85 -14.70 17.26
C ARG A 241 3.10 -14.68 15.92
N GLU A 242 3.73 -15.23 14.87
CA GLU A 242 2.99 -16.03 13.94
C GLU A 242 2.13 -16.77 14.92
N GLU A 243 0.81 -16.49 14.86
CA GLU A 243 -0.13 -17.36 15.53
C GLU A 243 0.52 -18.71 15.35
N GLN A 244 1.20 -19.17 16.42
CA GLN A 244 1.74 -20.49 16.41
C GLN A 244 0.49 -21.24 16.02
N GLN A 245 0.41 -21.66 14.77
CA GLN A 245 -0.34 -22.87 14.51
C GLN A 245 0.28 -23.77 15.54
N ASP A 246 -0.36 -23.71 16.74
CA ASP A 246 0.04 -24.57 17.85
C ASP A 246 0.19 -25.91 17.18
N ASP A 247 1.33 -26.54 17.34
CA ASP A 247 1.61 -27.93 16.96
C ASP A 247 0.67 -28.89 17.74
N PHE A 248 -0.59 -28.49 17.93
CA PHE A 248 -1.65 -29.36 18.30
C PHE A 248 -2.12 -30.05 17.02
N PRO A 249 -1.84 -31.34 16.85
CA PRO A 249 -2.28 -32.10 15.68
C PRO A 249 -3.81 -32.11 15.54
N PHE A 250 -4.52 -31.52 16.50
CA PHE A 250 -5.97 -31.51 16.63
C PHE A 250 -6.51 -30.09 16.81
N ASN A 251 -7.76 -29.83 16.38
CA ASN A 251 -8.47 -28.60 16.66
C ASN A 251 -8.57 -28.40 18.20
N ARG A 252 -8.17 -27.23 18.71
CA ARG A 252 -8.22 -26.86 20.14
C ARG A 252 -9.57 -27.15 20.80
N ASN A 253 -10.66 -26.97 20.06
CA ASN A 253 -12.00 -27.26 20.54
C ASN A 253 -12.21 -28.73 20.90
N LEU A 254 -11.47 -29.66 20.31
CA LEU A 254 -11.61 -31.09 20.58
C LEU A 254 -11.03 -31.49 21.96
N LEU A 255 -10.05 -30.74 22.47
CA LEU A 255 -9.39 -30.97 23.77
C LEU A 255 -10.16 -30.32 24.94
N ARG A 256 -11.20 -29.56 24.69
CA ARG A 256 -12.05 -28.98 25.75
C ARG A 256 -12.94 -30.05 26.35
N LYS A 257 -13.25 -29.86 27.65
CA LYS A 257 -14.14 -30.77 28.37
C LYS A 257 -15.60 -30.55 27.98
N VAL A 258 -16.36 -31.60 27.91
CA VAL A 258 -17.80 -31.57 27.60
C VAL A 258 -18.58 -30.75 28.64
N ASP A 259 -18.07 -30.64 29.87
CA ASP A 259 -18.66 -29.86 30.95
C ASP A 259 -18.66 -28.33 30.68
N GLU A 260 -17.77 -27.88 29.77
CA GLU A 260 -17.70 -26.48 29.36
C GLU A 260 -18.75 -26.11 28.30
N LEU A 261 -19.42 -27.10 27.75
CA LEU A 261 -20.50 -26.85 26.80
C LEU A 261 -21.76 -26.42 27.58
N GLU A 262 -22.41 -25.38 27.14
CA GLU A 262 -23.68 -24.90 27.71
C GLU A 262 -24.83 -25.88 27.40
N LEU A 263 -24.73 -27.11 27.92
CA LEU A 263 -25.71 -28.16 27.76
C LEU A 263 -26.67 -28.21 28.96
N SER A 264 -27.89 -28.68 28.72
CA SER A 264 -28.83 -28.95 29.81
C SER A 264 -28.24 -30.02 30.78
N VAL A 265 -28.55 -29.90 32.09
CA VAL A 265 -28.09 -30.80 33.13
C VAL A 265 -28.36 -32.28 32.79
N ARG A 266 -29.43 -32.55 32.07
CA ARG A 266 -29.78 -33.88 31.63
C ARG A 266 -28.84 -34.40 30.53
N SER A 267 -28.55 -33.58 29.56
CA SER A 267 -27.60 -33.90 28.45
C SER A 267 -26.18 -34.12 29.00
N ALA A 268 -25.71 -33.25 29.89
CA ALA A 268 -24.39 -33.34 30.51
C ALA A 268 -24.25 -34.64 31.36
N ASN A 269 -25.26 -35.01 32.16
CA ASN A 269 -25.23 -36.23 32.96
C ASN A 269 -25.25 -37.51 32.10
N CYS A 270 -25.94 -37.49 30.95
CA CYS A 270 -25.93 -38.61 30.04
C CYS A 270 -24.54 -38.84 29.40
N LEU A 271 -23.83 -37.77 29.04
CA LEU A 271 -22.48 -37.82 28.47
C LEU A 271 -21.46 -38.34 29.53
N LYS A 272 -21.57 -37.88 30.78
CA LYS A 272 -20.73 -38.39 31.89
C LYS A 272 -20.94 -39.87 32.15
N ASN A 273 -22.17 -40.35 32.11
CA ASN A 273 -22.47 -41.77 32.32
C ASN A 273 -21.90 -42.67 31.19
N ASP A 274 -21.69 -42.09 30.00
CA ASP A 274 -21.10 -42.83 28.86
C ASP A 274 -19.58 -42.60 28.74
N ASN A 275 -18.95 -42.07 29.81
CA ASN A 275 -17.53 -41.78 29.90
C ASN A 275 -16.97 -40.86 28.79
N ILE A 276 -17.79 -39.97 28.26
CA ILE A 276 -17.41 -38.96 27.29
C ILE A 276 -16.91 -37.72 28.05
N ILE A 277 -15.59 -37.51 28.08
CA ILE A 277 -14.97 -36.42 28.85
C ILE A 277 -14.63 -35.22 27.96
N TYR A 278 -14.09 -35.47 26.78
CA TYR A 278 -13.64 -34.45 25.85
C TYR A 278 -14.58 -34.30 24.64
N ILE A 279 -14.60 -33.10 24.04
CA ILE A 279 -15.41 -32.85 22.83
C ILE A 279 -14.98 -33.80 21.70
N GLY A 280 -13.68 -34.15 21.62
CA GLY A 280 -13.16 -35.07 20.63
C GLY A 280 -13.76 -36.50 20.77
N ASP A 281 -14.04 -36.96 22.01
CA ASP A 281 -14.71 -38.24 22.24
C ASP A 281 -16.17 -38.19 21.76
N LEU A 282 -16.83 -37.04 21.98
CA LEU A 282 -18.21 -36.81 21.59
C LEU A 282 -18.38 -36.78 20.06
N VAL A 283 -17.46 -36.11 19.35
CA VAL A 283 -17.53 -35.94 17.90
C VAL A 283 -17.32 -37.26 17.15
N GLN A 284 -16.57 -38.19 17.70
CA GLN A 284 -16.38 -39.54 17.11
C GLN A 284 -17.62 -40.44 17.21
N LYS A 285 -18.54 -40.13 18.15
CA LYS A 285 -19.78 -40.92 18.29
C LYS A 285 -20.74 -40.58 17.15
N THR A 286 -21.36 -41.59 16.61
CA THR A 286 -22.42 -41.46 15.63
C THR A 286 -23.76 -41.12 16.31
N GLU A 287 -24.67 -40.49 15.57
CA GLU A 287 -26.03 -40.19 16.07
C GLU A 287 -26.75 -41.48 16.56
N ALA A 288 -26.54 -42.58 15.88
CA ALA A 288 -27.13 -43.89 16.23
C ALA A 288 -26.59 -44.45 17.55
N GLU A 289 -25.32 -44.25 17.85
CA GLU A 289 -24.66 -44.64 19.10
C GLU A 289 -25.18 -43.75 20.24
N MET A 290 -25.26 -42.45 20.02
CA MET A 290 -25.79 -41.52 21.03
C MET A 290 -27.23 -41.83 21.43
N LEU A 291 -28.07 -42.21 20.48
CA LEU A 291 -29.46 -42.61 20.77
C LEU A 291 -29.59 -43.98 21.48
N ARG A 292 -28.55 -44.80 21.52
CA ARG A 292 -28.50 -46.07 22.29
C ARG A 292 -28.18 -45.84 23.76
N THR A 293 -27.61 -44.66 24.12
CA THR A 293 -27.29 -44.35 25.52
C THR A 293 -28.56 -44.22 26.34
N PRO A 294 -28.64 -44.87 27.51
CA PRO A 294 -29.84 -44.85 28.38
C PRO A 294 -30.18 -43.42 28.80
N ASN A 295 -31.46 -43.05 28.75
CA ASN A 295 -32.00 -41.71 29.08
C ASN A 295 -31.58 -40.57 28.12
N PHE A 296 -30.97 -40.86 26.97
CA PHE A 296 -30.62 -39.89 25.95
C PHE A 296 -31.74 -39.80 24.89
N GLY A 297 -32.30 -38.59 24.70
CA GLY A 297 -33.42 -38.38 23.81
C GLY A 297 -33.09 -37.50 22.58
N ARG A 298 -33.99 -37.50 21.59
CA ARG A 298 -33.84 -36.66 20.38
C ARG A 298 -33.66 -35.18 20.66
N LYS A 299 -34.23 -34.65 21.77
CA LYS A 299 -34.05 -33.27 22.16
C LYS A 299 -32.63 -32.97 22.57
N SER A 300 -32.02 -33.83 23.38
CA SER A 300 -30.61 -33.74 23.80
C SER A 300 -29.64 -33.89 22.61
N LEU A 301 -30.01 -34.73 21.64
CA LEU A 301 -29.21 -34.88 20.42
C LEU A 301 -29.20 -33.60 19.59
N ASN A 302 -30.33 -32.94 19.42
CA ASN A 302 -30.45 -31.69 18.69
C ASN A 302 -29.68 -30.55 19.38
N GLU A 303 -29.79 -30.46 20.72
CA GLU A 303 -29.03 -29.53 21.54
C GLU A 303 -27.52 -29.64 21.32
N ILE A 304 -26.99 -30.88 21.39
CA ILE A 304 -25.58 -31.15 21.14
C ILE A 304 -25.16 -30.80 19.71
N LYS A 305 -25.99 -31.14 18.73
CA LYS A 305 -25.72 -30.78 17.32
C LYS A 305 -25.62 -29.26 17.10
N GLU A 306 -26.52 -28.49 17.71
CA GLU A 306 -26.51 -27.04 17.62
C GLU A 306 -25.22 -26.43 18.21
N VAL A 307 -24.83 -26.91 19.40
CA VAL A 307 -23.61 -26.46 20.07
C VAL A 307 -22.35 -26.85 19.27
N LEU A 308 -22.27 -28.09 18.78
CA LEU A 308 -21.15 -28.53 17.94
C LEU A 308 -21.08 -27.77 16.60
N ALA A 309 -22.22 -27.52 15.96
CA ALA A 309 -22.27 -26.75 14.71
C ALA A 309 -21.76 -25.32 14.90
N GLY A 310 -22.05 -24.69 16.06
CA GLY A 310 -21.50 -23.38 16.43
C GLY A 310 -19.97 -23.35 16.53
N MET A 311 -19.33 -24.52 16.78
CA MET A 311 -17.87 -24.67 16.82
C MET A 311 -17.28 -25.26 15.53
N GLY A 312 -18.09 -25.43 14.48
CA GLY A 312 -17.68 -26.03 13.22
C GLY A 312 -17.44 -27.55 13.29
N LEU A 313 -18.05 -28.23 14.28
CA LEU A 313 -17.90 -29.66 14.52
C LEU A 313 -19.23 -30.40 14.26
N HIS A 314 -19.18 -31.71 14.00
CA HIS A 314 -20.36 -32.55 13.84
C HIS A 314 -20.10 -33.95 14.35
N LEU A 315 -21.18 -34.67 14.70
CA LEU A 315 -21.10 -36.08 15.15
C LEU A 315 -20.69 -36.98 13.99
N GLY A 316 -19.94 -38.05 14.29
CA GLY A 316 -19.46 -39.01 13.30
C GLY A 316 -18.23 -38.58 12.54
N MET A 317 -17.45 -37.60 13.04
CA MET A 317 -16.17 -37.22 12.45
C MET A 317 -15.10 -38.28 12.81
N GLU A 318 -14.33 -38.73 11.82
CA GLU A 318 -13.13 -39.54 12.04
C GLU A 318 -11.95 -38.59 12.35
N ILE A 319 -11.38 -38.73 13.55
CA ILE A 319 -10.20 -37.97 13.97
C ILE A 319 -9.01 -38.95 14.03
N PRO A 320 -8.10 -38.91 13.06
CA PRO A 320 -6.93 -39.79 13.04
C PRO A 320 -6.06 -39.54 14.27
N GLY A 321 -5.77 -40.63 15.03
CA GLY A 321 -4.90 -40.55 16.22
C GLY A 321 -5.57 -40.02 17.50
N TRP A 322 -6.88 -39.98 17.58
CA TRP A 322 -7.63 -39.69 18.80
C TRP A 322 -7.98 -40.99 19.56
N PRO A 323 -7.91 -41.03 20.91
CA PRO A 323 -7.33 -40.00 21.81
C PRO A 323 -5.79 -40.05 21.82
N PRO A 324 -5.11 -38.92 21.93
CA PRO A 324 -3.65 -38.89 22.07
C PRO A 324 -3.23 -39.40 23.45
N ASP A 325 -2.05 -40.03 23.52
CA ASP A 325 -1.52 -40.63 24.77
C ASP A 325 -1.37 -39.62 25.93
N ASN A 326 -1.27 -38.31 25.61
CA ASN A 326 -1.04 -37.24 26.59
C ASN A 326 -2.17 -36.21 26.62
N ILE A 327 -3.42 -36.64 26.39
CA ILE A 327 -4.61 -35.78 26.30
C ILE A 327 -4.80 -34.87 27.54
N GLU A 328 -4.54 -35.37 28.73
CA GLU A 328 -4.67 -34.62 29.98
C GLU A 328 -3.65 -33.49 30.09
N GLU A 329 -2.42 -33.70 29.64
CA GLU A 329 -1.37 -32.70 29.64
C GLU A 329 -1.65 -31.60 28.60
N MET A 330 -2.16 -32.00 27.43
CA MET A 330 -2.56 -31.06 26.36
C MET A 330 -3.76 -30.22 26.78
N ALA A 331 -4.77 -30.80 27.40
CA ALA A 331 -5.93 -30.09 27.94
C ALA A 331 -5.53 -29.12 29.06
N ARG A 332 -4.62 -29.50 29.97
CA ARG A 332 -4.12 -28.64 31.05
C ARG A 332 -3.36 -27.44 30.52
N ARG A 333 -2.59 -27.58 29.46
CA ARG A 333 -1.91 -26.43 28.78
C ARG A 333 -2.88 -25.44 28.17
N LEU A 334 -4.11 -25.83 27.87
CA LEU A 334 -5.17 -24.94 27.38
C LEU A 334 -5.91 -24.24 28.52
N GLU A 335 -5.93 -24.82 29.75
CA GLU A 335 -6.59 -24.24 30.93
C GLU A 335 -5.71 -23.20 31.66
N GLU A 336 -4.38 -23.20 31.50
CA GLU A 336 -3.46 -22.26 32.15
C GLU A 336 -3.51 -20.91 31.40
N PRO A 337 -4.07 -19.82 31.98
CA PRO A 337 -3.95 -18.48 31.42
C PRO A 337 -2.51 -17.99 31.61
N TYR A 338 -1.94 -17.41 30.59
CA TYR A 338 -0.63 -16.72 30.64
C TYR A 338 -0.64 -15.53 31.57
#